data_87b4582256b6922bfe2f32197159abd5
#
_entry.id   87b4582256b6922bfe2f32197159abd5
#
_cell.length_a   1.000
_cell.length_b   1.000
_cell.length_c   1.000
_cell.angle_alpha   90.00
_cell.angle_beta   90.00
_cell.angle_gamma   90.00
#
_symmetry.space_group_name_H-M   'P 1'
#
loop_
_entity.id
_entity.type
_entity.pdbx_description
1 polymer ?
#
loop_
_entity_poly.entity_id
_entity_poly.type
_entity_poly.pdbx_seq_one_letter_code
_entity_poly.pdbx_strand_id
1 'polypeptide(L)'
;DFNVLEKDRYIGLTNDFPCSWNFKRGKLKKEMSSEDGVAGCFLFKDKSVLNSIPENGSFTKFICDESIPFKKLYLNGAQEVGTIQALNKVDSKENRCRPYNRITVKDDTVVKEGLTSEAQKLINREIEWYKAVAEKDFKGIPKIYSLSPLTMERIHGENIFRITLSNDEKKNVIDRLFEHLDEMHHIRTTAPNYFDMEEDYYTKTIKRIRSIQDVIPLSHAPKIKINGLYCQNILYNPEFLREKVNQILSPSEFGIIHGDCTLTNTLIDNNG
;
A
#
# COMPACT_ATOMS: atom_id res chain seq x y z
N ASP A 1 17.42 12.06 5.30
CA ASP A 1 17.07 13.47 4.99
C ASP A 1 17.01 13.68 3.49
N PHE A 2 15.82 13.57 2.91
CA PHE A 2 15.60 13.77 1.47
C PHE A 2 15.87 15.23 1.02
N ASN A 3 15.82 16.19 1.91
CA ASN A 3 16.09 17.61 1.62
C ASN A 3 17.51 17.90 1.10
N VAL A 4 18.47 17.02 1.35
CA VAL A 4 19.85 17.14 0.84
C VAL A 4 19.95 16.65 -0.61
N LEU A 5 18.97 15.85 -1.08
CA LEU A 5 18.99 15.19 -2.38
C LEU A 5 18.36 16.03 -3.51
N GLU A 6 17.68 17.14 -3.19
CA GLU A 6 16.91 17.95 -4.16
C GLU A 6 17.75 18.65 -5.23
N LYS A 7 19.06 18.80 -5.01
CA LYS A 7 19.93 19.60 -5.91
C LYS A 7 20.68 18.80 -6.97
N ASP A 8 20.70 17.48 -6.86
CA ASP A 8 21.53 16.61 -7.71
C ASP A 8 20.76 15.39 -8.22
N ARG A 9 21.40 14.63 -9.10
CA ARG A 9 20.94 13.32 -9.57
C ARG A 9 21.69 12.24 -8.81
N TYR A 10 20.96 11.23 -8.28
CA TYR A 10 21.56 10.14 -7.53
C TYR A 10 21.16 8.79 -8.10
N ILE A 11 22.10 7.84 -8.05
CA ILE A 11 21.88 6.44 -8.33
C ILE A 11 22.02 5.64 -7.05
N GLY A 12 20.97 4.87 -6.72
CA GLY A 12 20.96 3.98 -5.57
C GLY A 12 21.84 2.75 -5.79
N LEU A 13 22.83 2.58 -4.93
CA LEU A 13 23.79 1.48 -4.96
C LEU A 13 23.66 0.64 -3.70
N THR A 14 23.97 -0.65 -3.82
CA THR A 14 24.05 -1.57 -2.70
C THR A 14 25.26 -2.48 -2.83
N ASN A 15 25.76 -2.93 -1.68
CA ASN A 15 26.75 -3.99 -1.55
C ASN A 15 26.16 -5.24 -0.85
N ASP A 16 24.85 -5.22 -0.56
CA ASP A 16 24.18 -6.26 0.22
C ASP A 16 23.85 -7.51 -0.61
N PHE A 17 23.77 -7.37 -1.93
CA PHE A 17 23.51 -8.47 -2.88
C PHE A 17 24.05 -8.18 -4.28
N PRO A 18 24.32 -9.23 -5.10
CA PRO A 18 24.79 -9.04 -6.47
C PRO A 18 23.70 -8.45 -7.38
N CYS A 19 24.07 -7.43 -8.16
CA CYS A 19 23.20 -6.79 -9.12
C CYS A 19 23.72 -7.01 -10.55
N SER A 20 22.81 -7.04 -11.53
CA SER A 20 23.16 -7.22 -12.96
C SER A 20 23.88 -6.01 -13.57
N TRP A 21 23.85 -4.88 -12.89
CA TRP A 21 24.53 -3.65 -13.27
C TRP A 21 25.32 -3.11 -12.08
N ASN A 22 26.49 -2.51 -12.38
CA ASN A 22 27.27 -1.77 -11.39
C ASN A 22 27.55 -0.34 -11.85
N PHE A 23 28.01 0.50 -10.90
CA PHE A 23 28.32 1.90 -11.15
C PHE A 23 29.77 2.20 -10.76
N LYS A 24 30.69 2.01 -11.71
CA LYS A 24 32.12 2.22 -11.50
C LYS A 24 32.65 3.40 -12.30
N ARG A 25 33.45 4.26 -11.64
CA ARG A 25 34.08 5.45 -12.26
C ARG A 25 33.07 6.38 -12.96
N GLY A 26 31.90 6.56 -12.37
CA GLY A 26 30.85 7.43 -12.91
C GLY A 26 30.08 6.84 -14.11
N LYS A 27 30.24 5.56 -14.41
CA LYS A 27 29.60 4.88 -15.54
C LYS A 27 28.87 3.63 -15.11
N LEU A 28 27.71 3.41 -15.69
CA LEU A 28 26.98 2.15 -15.61
C LEU A 28 27.65 1.07 -16.48
N LYS A 29 27.80 -0.13 -15.92
CA LYS A 29 28.29 -1.31 -16.63
C LYS A 29 27.36 -2.48 -16.40
N LYS A 30 27.01 -3.20 -17.45
CA LYS A 30 26.26 -4.46 -17.36
C LYS A 30 27.21 -5.60 -16.99
N GLU A 31 27.42 -5.76 -15.71
CA GLU A 31 28.32 -6.77 -15.14
C GLU A 31 27.76 -7.16 -13.77
N MET A 32 27.61 -8.46 -13.52
CA MET A 32 27.15 -8.97 -12.23
C MET A 32 28.18 -8.62 -11.15
N SER A 33 27.77 -7.86 -10.16
CA SER A 33 28.66 -7.45 -9.06
C SER A 33 27.87 -7.19 -7.79
N SER A 34 28.46 -7.56 -6.66
CA SER A 34 28.00 -7.14 -5.32
C SER A 34 28.74 -5.90 -4.82
N GLU A 35 29.62 -5.32 -5.60
CA GLU A 35 30.29 -4.05 -5.29
C GLU A 35 29.74 -2.94 -6.17
N ASP A 36 29.24 -1.88 -5.55
CA ASP A 36 28.57 -0.77 -6.25
C ASP A 36 27.42 -1.25 -7.18
N GLY A 37 26.69 -2.28 -6.74
CA GLY A 37 25.56 -2.83 -7.49
C GLY A 37 24.41 -1.85 -7.58
N VAL A 38 23.80 -1.71 -8.76
CA VAL A 38 22.67 -0.79 -8.99
C VAL A 38 21.39 -1.40 -8.45
N ALA A 39 20.86 -0.81 -7.38
CA ALA A 39 19.66 -1.28 -6.69
C ALA A 39 18.34 -0.88 -7.37
N GLY A 40 18.38 -0.33 -8.59
CA GLY A 40 17.19 0.07 -9.35
C GLY A 40 16.51 1.37 -8.88
N CYS A 41 17.14 2.12 -7.98
CA CYS A 41 16.67 3.41 -7.50
C CYS A 41 17.43 4.55 -8.17
N PHE A 42 16.69 5.48 -8.79
CA PHE A 42 17.25 6.67 -9.44
C PHE A 42 16.51 7.91 -8.98
N LEU A 43 17.24 8.96 -8.60
CA LEU A 43 16.70 10.28 -8.27
C LEU A 43 17.13 11.28 -9.33
N PHE A 44 16.18 11.99 -9.89
CA PHE A 44 16.43 13.01 -10.92
C PHE A 44 16.15 14.39 -10.33
N LYS A 45 16.99 15.35 -10.70
CA LYS A 45 16.83 16.75 -10.31
C LYS A 45 15.58 17.38 -10.94
N ASP A 46 15.24 16.96 -12.14
CA ASP A 46 14.13 17.48 -12.93
C ASP A 46 13.49 16.38 -13.78
N LYS A 47 12.29 16.64 -14.27
CA LYS A 47 11.51 15.71 -15.09
C LYS A 47 11.98 15.60 -16.54
N SER A 48 12.86 16.47 -17.03
CA SER A 48 13.21 16.57 -18.44
C SER A 48 13.79 15.28 -19.00
N VAL A 49 14.61 14.60 -18.20
CA VAL A 49 15.19 13.29 -18.57
C VAL A 49 14.11 12.23 -18.80
N LEU A 50 13.03 12.28 -18.04
CA LEU A 50 11.95 11.29 -18.13
C LEU A 50 11.16 11.43 -19.45
N ASN A 51 11.13 12.62 -20.04
CA ASN A 51 10.48 12.86 -21.33
C ASN A 51 11.22 12.21 -22.51
N SER A 52 12.48 11.86 -22.32
CA SER A 52 13.34 11.23 -23.36
C SER A 52 13.40 9.71 -23.22
N ILE A 53 12.73 9.12 -22.22
CA ILE A 53 12.72 7.67 -22.03
C ILE A 53 11.97 7.02 -23.18
N PRO A 54 12.57 6.03 -23.88
CA PRO A 54 11.88 5.31 -24.94
C PRO A 54 10.71 4.48 -24.36
N GLU A 55 9.63 4.37 -25.10
CA GLU A 55 8.45 3.57 -24.70
C GLU A 55 8.78 2.09 -24.49
N ASN A 56 9.80 1.59 -25.15
CA ASN A 56 10.23 0.19 -25.07
C ASN A 56 11.73 0.10 -24.79
N GLY A 57 12.13 -0.89 -23.99
CA GLY A 57 13.53 -1.17 -23.71
C GLY A 57 13.89 -1.15 -22.22
N SER A 58 15.18 -1.28 -21.94
CA SER A 58 15.70 -1.24 -20.57
C SER A 58 16.00 0.19 -20.17
N PHE A 59 15.37 0.66 -19.09
CA PHE A 59 15.64 1.96 -18.50
C PHE A 59 17.12 2.14 -18.13
N THR A 60 17.74 1.11 -17.55
CA THR A 60 19.16 1.15 -17.17
C THR A 60 20.07 1.29 -18.41
N LYS A 61 19.71 0.64 -19.52
CA LYS A 61 20.42 0.79 -20.78
C LYS A 61 20.29 2.20 -21.34
N PHE A 62 19.09 2.79 -21.32
CA PHE A 62 18.85 4.18 -21.71
C PHE A 62 19.74 5.15 -20.90
N ILE A 63 19.75 5.03 -19.57
CA ILE A 63 20.62 5.85 -18.71
C ILE A 63 22.10 5.70 -19.05
N CYS A 64 22.55 4.50 -19.42
CA CYS A 64 23.92 4.23 -19.84
C CYS A 64 24.23 4.90 -21.17
N ASP A 65 23.36 4.76 -22.17
CA ASP A 65 23.54 5.27 -23.52
C ASP A 65 23.55 6.82 -23.53
N GLU A 66 22.69 7.46 -22.74
CA GLU A 66 22.63 8.92 -22.59
C GLU A 66 23.77 9.51 -21.73
N SER A 67 24.61 8.65 -21.13
CA SER A 67 25.73 9.08 -20.27
C SER A 67 25.32 10.08 -19.16
N ILE A 68 24.15 9.91 -18.59
CA ILE A 68 23.60 10.80 -17.57
C ILE A 68 24.47 10.74 -16.30
N PRO A 69 24.99 11.89 -15.82
CA PRO A 69 25.84 11.90 -14.63
C PRO A 69 24.99 11.71 -13.36
N PHE A 70 25.46 10.83 -12.47
CA PHE A 70 24.86 10.59 -11.16
C PHE A 70 25.91 10.67 -10.06
N LYS A 71 25.48 11.09 -8.86
CA LYS A 71 26.19 10.87 -7.60
C LYS A 71 25.77 9.53 -6.99
N LYS A 72 26.66 8.90 -6.26
CA LYS A 72 26.38 7.64 -5.56
C LYS A 72 25.51 7.90 -4.33
N LEU A 73 24.48 7.07 -4.15
CA LEU A 73 23.66 7.01 -2.94
C LEU A 73 23.64 5.56 -2.46
N TYR A 74 24.34 5.25 -1.37
CA TYR A 74 24.34 3.90 -0.83
C TYR A 74 23.08 3.62 -0.04
N LEU A 75 22.40 2.53 -0.38
CA LEU A 75 21.19 2.04 0.27
C LEU A 75 21.59 0.90 1.21
N ASN A 76 21.88 1.24 2.47
CA ASN A 76 22.24 0.27 3.48
C ASN A 76 21.04 -0.59 3.90
N GLY A 77 21.21 -1.89 4.00
CA GLY A 77 20.14 -2.83 4.34
C GLY A 77 19.14 -3.07 3.20
N ALA A 78 19.53 -2.77 1.96
CA ALA A 78 18.73 -3.10 0.79
C ALA A 78 18.51 -4.61 0.69
N GLN A 79 17.33 -5.02 0.24
CA GLN A 79 16.98 -6.44 0.08
C GLN A 79 16.54 -6.71 -1.34
N GLU A 80 17.08 -7.76 -1.93
CA GLU A 80 16.70 -8.23 -3.25
C GLU A 80 15.37 -8.99 -3.13
N VAL A 81 14.38 -8.62 -3.95
CA VAL A 81 13.05 -9.24 -3.99
C VAL A 81 12.61 -9.60 -5.41
N GLY A 82 13.50 -9.49 -6.39
CA GLY A 82 13.22 -9.75 -7.81
C GLY A 82 13.16 -11.23 -8.17
N THR A 83 13.52 -12.13 -7.24
CA THR A 83 13.38 -13.57 -7.42
C THR A 83 12.47 -14.17 -6.35
N ILE A 84 11.77 -15.27 -6.67
CA ILE A 84 10.91 -15.97 -5.69
C ILE A 84 11.74 -16.44 -4.47
N GLN A 85 12.97 -16.87 -4.67
CA GLN A 85 13.84 -17.31 -3.59
C GLN A 85 14.26 -16.15 -2.68
N ALA A 86 14.57 -14.99 -3.24
CA ALA A 86 14.91 -13.79 -2.48
C ALA A 86 13.66 -13.24 -1.75
N LEU A 87 12.51 -13.22 -2.41
CA LEU A 87 11.24 -12.82 -1.81
C LEU A 87 10.88 -13.72 -0.63
N ASN A 88 11.02 -15.04 -0.77
CA ASN A 88 10.74 -15.98 0.31
C ASN A 88 11.69 -15.79 1.52
N LYS A 89 12.95 -15.41 1.28
CA LYS A 89 13.89 -15.07 2.38
C LYS A 89 13.47 -13.81 3.14
N VAL A 90 12.86 -12.86 2.46
CA VAL A 90 12.34 -11.63 3.08
C VAL A 90 11.01 -11.91 3.80
N ASP A 91 10.15 -12.71 3.19
CA ASP A 91 8.82 -13.08 3.71
C ASP A 91 8.92 -14.01 4.95
N SER A 92 10.02 -14.80 5.06
CA SER A 92 10.29 -15.66 6.22
C SER A 92 10.85 -14.90 7.44
N LYS A 93 11.21 -13.62 7.31
CA LYS A 93 11.61 -12.81 8.45
C LYS A 93 10.38 -12.42 9.26
N GLU A 94 10.43 -12.74 10.54
CA GLU A 94 9.36 -12.50 11.53
C GLU A 94 8.93 -11.02 11.69
N ASN A 95 9.62 -10.10 11.03
CA ASN A 95 9.37 -8.67 11.12
C ASN A 95 9.00 -8.10 9.75
N ARG A 96 7.70 -7.90 9.53
CA ARG A 96 7.20 -7.12 8.39
C ARG A 96 7.19 -5.64 8.79
N CYS A 97 8.23 -4.91 8.41
CA CYS A 97 8.23 -3.45 8.54
C CYS A 97 7.62 -2.81 7.28
N ARG A 98 6.48 -2.15 7.45
CA ARG A 98 6.09 -1.06 6.54
C ARG A 98 6.86 0.20 6.97
N PRO A 99 7.05 1.21 6.09
CA PRO A 99 7.80 2.43 6.45
C PRO A 99 7.32 3.13 7.72
N TYR A 100 6.09 2.87 8.14
CA TYR A 100 5.42 3.57 9.24
C TYR A 100 5.11 2.68 10.44
N ASN A 101 5.01 1.35 10.26
CA ASN A 101 4.58 0.42 11.30
C ASN A 101 5.57 -0.75 11.42
N ARG A 102 5.90 -1.10 12.67
CA ARG A 102 6.56 -2.37 12.99
C ARG A 102 5.51 -3.40 13.35
N ILE A 103 5.56 -4.55 12.69
CA ILE A 103 4.75 -5.72 13.05
C ILE A 103 5.71 -6.83 13.45
N THR A 104 5.65 -7.22 14.71
CA THR A 104 6.45 -8.34 15.25
C THR A 104 5.54 -9.54 15.42
N VAL A 105 5.84 -10.62 14.70
CA VAL A 105 5.11 -11.89 14.77
C VAL A 105 5.87 -12.84 15.69
N LYS A 106 5.20 -13.38 16.69
CA LYS A 106 5.66 -14.43 17.60
C LYS A 106 4.84 -15.70 17.37
N ASP A 107 5.12 -16.75 18.12
CA ASP A 107 4.44 -18.04 17.94
C ASP A 107 2.90 -17.89 17.96
N ASP A 108 2.36 -17.26 19.00
CA ASP A 108 0.91 -17.13 19.20
C ASP A 108 0.42 -15.67 19.24
N THR A 109 1.30 -14.71 18.99
CA THR A 109 0.93 -13.29 19.09
C THR A 109 1.51 -12.44 17.98
N VAL A 110 0.80 -11.36 17.65
CA VAL A 110 1.24 -10.29 16.76
C VAL A 110 1.26 -8.99 17.54
N VAL A 111 2.38 -8.29 17.51
CA VAL A 111 2.54 -6.96 18.12
C VAL A 111 2.65 -5.92 17.03
N LYS A 112 1.90 -4.83 17.16
CA LYS A 112 1.86 -3.74 16.19
C LYS A 112 2.20 -2.42 16.86
N GLU A 113 3.18 -1.71 16.31
CA GLU A 113 3.71 -0.44 16.83
C GLU A 113 3.85 0.59 15.72
N GLY A 114 3.46 1.83 15.98
CA GLY A 114 3.72 2.95 15.08
C GLY A 114 5.16 3.46 15.24
N LEU A 115 5.85 3.63 14.12
CA LEU A 115 7.23 4.15 14.12
C LEU A 115 7.29 5.68 14.06
N THR A 116 6.17 6.32 13.77
CA THR A 116 6.00 7.79 13.75
C THR A 116 4.76 8.18 14.53
N SER A 117 4.64 9.46 14.89
CA SER A 117 3.45 9.99 15.56
C SER A 117 2.17 9.81 14.72
N GLU A 118 2.27 9.96 13.40
CA GLU A 118 1.18 9.77 12.47
C GLU A 118 0.76 8.30 12.38
N ALA A 119 1.73 7.40 12.34
CA ALA A 119 1.47 5.96 12.35
C ALA A 119 0.83 5.53 13.67
N GLN A 120 1.28 6.08 14.81
CA GLN A 120 0.67 5.79 16.11
C GLN A 120 -0.79 6.27 16.19
N LYS A 121 -1.13 7.42 15.57
CA LYS A 121 -2.52 7.87 15.47
C LYS A 121 -3.41 6.88 14.71
N LEU A 122 -2.86 6.26 13.65
CA LEU A 122 -3.60 5.22 12.90
C LEU A 122 -3.81 3.96 13.75
N ILE A 123 -2.78 3.53 14.50
CA ILE A 123 -2.92 2.39 15.43
C ILE A 123 -3.94 2.71 16.54
N ASN A 124 -3.97 3.92 17.06
CA ASN A 124 -4.95 4.32 18.06
C ASN A 124 -6.39 4.25 17.51
N ARG A 125 -6.62 4.63 16.25
CA ARG A 125 -7.92 4.45 15.59
C ARG A 125 -8.28 2.97 15.43
N GLU A 126 -7.32 2.13 15.10
CA GLU A 126 -7.50 0.69 15.03
C GLU A 126 -7.84 0.10 16.40
N ILE A 127 -7.21 0.58 17.48
CA ILE A 127 -7.53 0.21 18.85
C ILE A 127 -8.99 0.57 19.22
N GLU A 128 -9.46 1.76 18.88
CA GLU A 128 -10.84 2.17 19.12
C GLU A 128 -11.83 1.30 18.33
N TRP A 129 -11.46 0.92 17.11
CA TRP A 129 -12.25 -0.03 16.32
C TRP A 129 -12.33 -1.40 17.01
N TYR A 130 -11.22 -1.97 17.48
CA TYR A 130 -11.22 -3.25 18.21
C TYR A 130 -12.07 -3.19 19.49
N LYS A 131 -12.02 -2.09 20.23
CA LYS A 131 -12.88 -1.88 21.41
C LYS A 131 -14.36 -1.92 21.03
N ALA A 132 -14.74 -1.23 19.96
CA ALA A 132 -16.12 -1.17 19.52
C ALA A 132 -16.64 -2.55 19.07
N VAL A 133 -15.82 -3.32 18.36
CA VAL A 133 -16.18 -4.67 17.89
C VAL A 133 -16.26 -5.66 19.05
N ALA A 134 -15.37 -5.54 20.05
CA ALA A 134 -15.33 -6.42 21.20
C ALA A 134 -16.56 -6.30 22.12
N GLU A 135 -17.32 -5.19 22.06
CA GLU A 135 -18.54 -4.97 22.88
C GLU A 135 -19.60 -6.08 22.69
N LYS A 136 -19.60 -6.77 21.56
CA LYS A 136 -20.60 -7.80 21.22
C LYS A 136 -20.02 -9.22 21.09
N ASP A 137 -18.81 -9.45 21.60
CA ASP A 137 -18.11 -10.75 21.53
C ASP A 137 -18.05 -11.32 20.08
N PHE A 138 -17.84 -10.42 19.10
CA PHE A 138 -17.70 -10.80 17.70
C PHE A 138 -16.49 -11.71 17.49
N LYS A 139 -16.68 -12.84 16.81
CA LYS A 139 -15.67 -13.90 16.66
C LYS A 139 -14.80 -13.77 15.41
N GLY A 140 -15.17 -12.90 14.47
CA GLY A 140 -14.47 -12.73 13.20
C GLY A 140 -13.16 -11.92 13.27
N ILE A 141 -12.60 -11.68 14.47
CA ILE A 141 -11.37 -10.91 14.70
C ILE A 141 -10.43 -11.64 15.66
N PRO A 142 -9.10 -11.35 15.58
CA PRO A 142 -8.14 -11.84 16.56
C PRO A 142 -8.48 -11.36 17.98
N LYS A 143 -8.25 -12.22 18.98
CA LYS A 143 -8.35 -11.82 20.38
C LYS A 143 -7.31 -10.76 20.72
N ILE A 144 -7.72 -9.68 21.38
CA ILE A 144 -6.82 -8.61 21.80
C ILE A 144 -6.30 -8.89 23.21
N TYR A 145 -4.97 -8.95 23.37
CA TYR A 145 -4.31 -9.20 24.65
C TYR A 145 -3.84 -7.91 25.33
N SER A 146 -3.41 -6.91 24.56
CA SER A 146 -2.97 -5.61 25.07
C SER A 146 -3.25 -4.51 24.05
N LEU A 147 -3.52 -3.31 24.53
CA LEU A 147 -3.74 -2.13 23.71
C LEU A 147 -2.48 -1.23 23.59
N SER A 148 -1.47 -1.45 24.43
CA SER A 148 -0.24 -0.65 24.42
C SER A 148 0.98 -1.49 24.84
N PRO A 149 1.80 -1.95 23.88
CA PRO A 149 1.58 -1.94 22.44
C PRO A 149 0.36 -2.79 22.04
N LEU A 150 -0.23 -2.51 20.88
CA LEU A 150 -1.33 -3.32 20.37
C LEU A 150 -0.84 -4.75 20.13
N THR A 151 -1.29 -5.67 20.98
CA THR A 151 -0.92 -7.08 20.94
C THR A 151 -2.17 -7.92 20.77
N MET A 152 -2.17 -8.77 19.75
CA MET A 152 -3.31 -9.60 19.39
C MET A 152 -2.89 -11.04 19.15
N GLU A 153 -3.88 -11.92 19.12
CA GLU A 153 -3.73 -13.32 18.74
C GLU A 153 -3.14 -13.42 17.33
N ARG A 154 -2.21 -14.36 17.17
CA ARG A 154 -1.79 -14.79 15.85
C ARG A 154 -2.74 -15.87 15.35
N ILE A 155 -3.53 -15.54 14.36
CA ILE A 155 -4.36 -16.54 13.68
C ILE A 155 -3.45 -17.45 12.84
N HIS A 156 -3.42 -18.73 13.16
CA HIS A 156 -2.72 -19.76 12.38
C HIS A 156 -3.60 -20.19 11.22
N GLY A 157 -3.61 -19.38 10.18
CA GLY A 157 -4.43 -19.57 8.97
C GLY A 157 -3.71 -19.07 7.73
N GLU A 158 -4.31 -19.34 6.59
CA GLU A 158 -3.81 -18.90 5.28
C GLU A 158 -4.70 -17.82 4.68
N ASN A 159 -4.09 -16.88 3.97
CA ASN A 159 -4.85 -15.90 3.22
C ASN A 159 -5.66 -16.59 2.11
N ILE A 160 -6.90 -16.18 1.94
CA ILE A 160 -7.82 -16.74 0.94
C ILE A 160 -7.19 -16.73 -0.47
N PHE A 161 -6.45 -15.70 -0.83
CA PHE A 161 -5.82 -15.60 -2.15
C PHE A 161 -4.67 -16.58 -2.38
N ARG A 162 -4.11 -17.20 -1.31
CA ARG A 162 -3.00 -18.18 -1.40
C ARG A 162 -3.49 -19.63 -1.50
N ILE A 163 -4.76 -19.87 -1.17
CA ILE A 163 -5.33 -21.22 -1.11
C ILE A 163 -5.92 -21.59 -2.47
N THR A 164 -5.62 -22.80 -2.92
CA THR A 164 -6.29 -23.36 -4.10
C THR A 164 -7.60 -24.01 -3.68
N LEU A 165 -8.71 -23.40 -4.04
CA LEU A 165 -10.05 -23.85 -3.70
C LEU A 165 -10.84 -24.26 -4.97
N SER A 166 -11.67 -25.28 -4.87
CA SER A 166 -12.72 -25.57 -5.84
C SER A 166 -13.75 -24.44 -5.91
N ASN A 167 -14.61 -24.47 -6.91
CA ASN A 167 -15.64 -23.43 -7.05
C ASN A 167 -16.67 -23.44 -5.90
N ASP A 168 -17.00 -24.60 -5.38
CA ASP A 168 -17.94 -24.75 -4.25
C ASP A 168 -17.30 -24.22 -2.94
N GLU A 169 -16.03 -24.56 -2.71
CA GLU A 169 -15.29 -24.03 -1.56
C GLU A 169 -15.14 -22.51 -1.64
N LYS A 170 -14.83 -21.95 -2.82
CA LYS A 170 -14.78 -20.49 -3.03
C LYS A 170 -16.11 -19.84 -2.68
N LYS A 171 -17.21 -20.45 -3.14
CA LYS A 171 -18.55 -19.93 -2.83
C LYS A 171 -18.80 -19.94 -1.33
N ASN A 172 -18.55 -21.05 -0.65
CA ASN A 172 -18.74 -21.19 0.78
C ASN A 172 -17.91 -20.15 1.57
N VAL A 173 -16.65 -19.96 1.20
CA VAL A 173 -15.76 -18.95 1.85
C VAL A 173 -16.31 -17.54 1.66
N ILE A 174 -16.77 -17.20 0.48
CA ILE A 174 -17.35 -15.89 0.20
C ILE A 174 -18.68 -15.69 0.93
N ASP A 175 -19.55 -16.69 0.95
CA ASP A 175 -20.82 -16.62 1.68
C ASP A 175 -20.57 -16.38 3.18
N ARG A 176 -19.62 -17.11 3.79
CA ARG A 176 -19.23 -16.91 5.20
C ARG A 176 -18.60 -15.54 5.45
N LEU A 177 -17.76 -15.06 4.53
CA LEU A 177 -17.20 -13.71 4.65
C LEU A 177 -18.32 -12.65 4.67
N PHE A 178 -19.32 -12.78 3.82
CA PHE A 178 -20.46 -11.87 3.81
C PHE A 178 -21.31 -11.98 5.07
N GLU A 179 -21.52 -13.18 5.61
CA GLU A 179 -22.21 -13.38 6.89
C GLU A 179 -21.48 -12.67 8.03
N HIS A 180 -20.14 -12.81 8.12
CA HIS A 180 -19.34 -12.12 9.12
C HIS A 180 -19.37 -10.59 8.95
N LEU A 181 -19.33 -10.10 7.71
CA LEU A 181 -19.42 -8.66 7.46
C LEU A 181 -20.81 -8.12 7.85
N ASP A 182 -21.87 -8.86 7.55
CA ASP A 182 -23.22 -8.48 7.93
C ASP A 182 -23.39 -8.44 9.45
N GLU A 183 -22.92 -9.46 10.17
CA GLU A 183 -22.87 -9.48 11.63
C GLU A 183 -22.09 -8.26 12.19
N MET A 184 -20.90 -7.98 11.63
CA MET A 184 -20.08 -6.83 12.04
C MET A 184 -20.83 -5.50 11.84
N HIS A 185 -21.48 -5.32 10.70
CA HIS A 185 -22.23 -4.10 10.40
C HIS A 185 -23.36 -3.82 11.39
N HIS A 186 -23.92 -4.88 11.99
CA HIS A 186 -25.03 -4.79 12.95
C HIS A 186 -24.59 -4.79 14.43
N ILE A 187 -23.29 -4.88 14.74
CA ILE A 187 -22.79 -4.81 16.12
C ILE A 187 -23.27 -3.53 16.81
N ARG A 188 -23.14 -2.39 16.12
CA ARG A 188 -23.55 -1.09 16.59
C ARG A 188 -23.96 -0.22 15.40
N THR A 189 -25.15 0.36 15.49
CA THR A 189 -25.61 1.32 14.50
C THR A 189 -25.82 2.70 15.12
N THR A 190 -25.57 3.74 14.36
CA THR A 190 -25.74 5.13 14.75
C THR A 190 -26.44 5.92 13.65
N ALA A 191 -27.02 7.05 13.98
CA ALA A 191 -27.51 7.98 12.97
C ALA A 191 -26.40 8.43 12.02
N PRO A 192 -26.69 8.64 10.73
CA PRO A 192 -25.69 9.07 9.75
C PRO A 192 -25.05 10.40 10.15
N ASN A 193 -23.73 10.46 10.02
CA ASN A 193 -22.96 11.68 10.17
C ASN A 193 -22.47 12.15 8.80
N TYR A 194 -23.15 13.13 8.23
CA TYR A 194 -22.83 13.65 6.91
C TYR A 194 -21.46 14.33 6.86
N PHE A 195 -20.96 14.85 7.97
CA PHE A 195 -19.59 15.39 8.03
C PHE A 195 -18.54 14.29 7.81
N ASP A 196 -18.68 13.15 8.46
CA ASP A 196 -17.76 12.02 8.28
C ASP A 196 -17.87 11.44 6.87
N MET A 197 -19.08 11.41 6.28
CA MET A 197 -19.27 11.03 4.87
C MET A 197 -18.54 11.97 3.92
N GLU A 198 -18.69 13.27 4.09
CA GLU A 198 -18.00 14.29 3.28
C GLU A 198 -16.48 14.13 3.41
N GLU A 199 -15.95 13.93 4.65
CA GLU A 199 -14.52 13.78 4.88
C GLU A 199 -13.97 12.49 4.24
N ASP A 200 -14.62 11.35 4.41
CA ASP A 200 -14.11 10.06 3.94
C ASP A 200 -14.29 9.85 2.43
N TYR A 201 -15.44 10.19 1.88
CA TYR A 201 -15.74 9.90 0.47
C TYR A 201 -15.34 11.02 -0.48
N TYR A 202 -15.35 12.27 -0.03
CA TYR A 202 -15.03 13.41 -0.88
C TYR A 202 -13.69 14.06 -0.51
N THR A 203 -13.56 14.66 0.66
CA THR A 203 -12.39 15.48 1.05
C THR A 203 -11.08 14.71 0.98
N LYS A 204 -11.05 13.52 1.56
CA LYS A 204 -9.88 12.62 1.53
C LYS A 204 -9.50 12.21 0.09
N THR A 205 -10.49 11.91 -0.74
CA THR A 205 -10.28 11.56 -2.14
C THR A 205 -9.71 12.74 -2.92
N ILE A 206 -10.29 13.93 -2.75
CA ILE A 206 -9.83 15.14 -3.44
C ILE A 206 -8.42 15.55 -3.00
N LYS A 207 -8.09 15.47 -1.70
CA LYS A 207 -6.71 15.70 -1.23
C LYS A 207 -5.70 14.80 -1.93
N ARG A 208 -6.02 13.49 -2.06
CA ARG A 208 -5.17 12.51 -2.74
C ARG A 208 -5.04 12.81 -4.23
N ILE A 209 -6.14 13.12 -4.90
CA ILE A 209 -6.16 13.48 -6.32
C ILE A 209 -5.28 14.72 -6.56
N ARG A 210 -5.46 15.78 -5.78
CA ARG A 210 -4.68 17.03 -5.91
C ARG A 210 -3.18 16.81 -5.69
N SER A 211 -2.79 15.92 -4.78
CA SER A 211 -1.37 15.62 -4.53
C SER A 211 -0.63 14.97 -5.71
N ILE A 212 -1.37 14.38 -6.66
CA ILE A 212 -0.81 13.71 -7.83
C ILE A 212 -1.23 14.37 -9.16
N GLN A 213 -2.03 15.42 -9.11
CA GLN A 213 -2.62 16.06 -10.30
C GLN A 213 -1.57 16.49 -11.32
N ASP A 214 -0.44 17.03 -10.87
CA ASP A 214 0.63 17.51 -11.75
C ASP A 214 1.41 16.40 -12.47
N VAL A 215 1.32 15.17 -11.96
CA VAL A 215 2.03 14.01 -12.55
C VAL A 215 1.14 13.13 -13.42
N ILE A 216 -0.17 13.37 -13.41
CA ILE A 216 -1.13 12.61 -14.23
C ILE A 216 -1.34 13.30 -15.57
N PRO A 217 -1.05 12.63 -16.70
CA PRO A 217 -1.37 13.15 -18.02
C PRO A 217 -2.85 13.49 -18.14
N LEU A 218 -3.17 14.55 -18.87
CA LEU A 218 -4.54 15.01 -19.11
C LEU A 218 -5.32 15.44 -17.85
N SER A 219 -4.68 15.62 -16.71
CA SER A 219 -5.33 16.05 -15.45
C SER A 219 -6.11 17.38 -15.62
N HIS A 220 -5.66 18.26 -16.50
CA HIS A 220 -6.28 19.56 -16.81
C HIS A 220 -7.28 19.53 -17.96
N ALA A 221 -7.51 18.38 -18.59
CA ALA A 221 -8.53 18.25 -19.62
C ALA A 221 -9.93 18.09 -19.01
N PRO A 222 -10.95 18.84 -19.45
CA PRO A 222 -12.30 18.75 -18.87
C PRO A 222 -12.97 17.38 -19.10
N LYS A 223 -12.60 16.70 -20.18
CA LYS A 223 -13.05 15.34 -20.53
C LYS A 223 -11.89 14.48 -20.95
N ILE A 224 -11.95 13.20 -20.61
CA ILE A 224 -10.99 12.17 -21.01
C ILE A 224 -11.71 11.03 -21.70
N LYS A 225 -11.04 10.35 -22.62
CA LYS A 225 -11.58 9.18 -23.31
C LYS A 225 -11.11 7.91 -22.60
N ILE A 226 -12.07 7.16 -22.05
CA ILE A 226 -11.80 5.87 -21.37
C ILE A 226 -12.56 4.79 -22.13
N ASN A 227 -11.85 3.78 -22.61
CA ASN A 227 -12.44 2.66 -23.38
C ASN A 227 -13.38 3.11 -24.51
N GLY A 228 -13.01 4.18 -25.22
CA GLY A 228 -13.80 4.71 -26.32
C GLY A 228 -14.90 5.73 -25.92
N LEU A 229 -15.23 5.87 -24.66
CA LEU A 229 -16.26 6.77 -24.13
C LEU A 229 -15.65 8.06 -23.58
N TYR A 230 -16.29 9.21 -23.87
CA TYR A 230 -15.92 10.48 -23.25
C TYR A 230 -16.53 10.59 -21.86
N CYS A 231 -15.67 10.66 -20.85
CA CYS A 231 -16.03 10.78 -19.44
C CYS A 231 -15.67 12.16 -18.90
N GLN A 232 -16.42 12.64 -17.92
CA GLN A 232 -16.03 13.81 -17.13
C GLN A 232 -14.73 13.51 -16.38
N ASN A 233 -13.81 14.46 -16.36
CA ASN A 233 -12.55 14.30 -15.66
C ASN A 233 -12.67 14.85 -14.24
N ILE A 234 -12.67 13.95 -13.25
CA ILE A 234 -12.74 14.32 -11.83
C ILE A 234 -11.50 15.07 -11.33
N LEU A 235 -10.35 14.94 -12.01
CA LEU A 235 -9.15 15.71 -11.72
C LEU A 235 -9.32 17.18 -12.10
N TYR A 236 -10.06 17.45 -13.17
CA TYR A 236 -10.36 18.79 -13.63
C TYR A 236 -11.52 19.44 -12.84
N ASN A 237 -12.60 18.68 -12.63
CA ASN A 237 -13.76 19.13 -11.89
C ASN A 237 -14.13 18.17 -10.75
N PRO A 238 -13.50 18.30 -9.58
CA PRO A 238 -13.76 17.43 -8.44
C PRO A 238 -15.17 17.60 -7.83
N GLU A 239 -15.85 18.75 -8.04
CA GLU A 239 -17.22 18.96 -7.55
C GLU A 239 -18.21 17.98 -8.19
N PHE A 240 -17.94 17.51 -9.40
CA PHE A 240 -18.72 16.44 -10.03
C PHE A 240 -18.74 15.16 -9.18
N LEU A 241 -17.63 14.83 -8.49
CA LEU A 241 -17.58 13.70 -7.56
C LEU A 241 -18.50 13.95 -6.36
N ARG A 242 -18.47 15.15 -5.79
CA ARG A 242 -19.34 15.52 -4.65
C ARG A 242 -20.82 15.37 -5.01
N GLU A 243 -21.22 15.88 -6.17
CA GLU A 243 -22.60 15.75 -6.66
C GLU A 243 -23.01 14.27 -6.79
N LYS A 244 -22.13 13.42 -7.34
CA LYS A 244 -22.41 11.99 -7.49
C LYS A 244 -22.46 11.26 -6.15
N VAL A 245 -21.54 11.54 -5.24
CA VAL A 245 -21.56 10.99 -3.89
C VAL A 245 -22.88 11.34 -3.18
N ASN A 246 -23.28 12.60 -3.22
CA ASN A 246 -24.53 13.04 -2.58
C ASN A 246 -25.80 12.43 -3.22
N GLN A 247 -25.76 12.11 -4.52
CA GLN A 247 -26.87 11.44 -5.22
C GLN A 247 -27.02 9.95 -4.84
N ILE A 248 -25.92 9.28 -4.54
CA ILE A 248 -25.86 7.82 -4.34
C ILE A 248 -25.91 7.48 -2.86
N LEU A 249 -25.22 8.24 -2.01
CA LEU A 249 -25.06 7.95 -0.59
C LEU A 249 -26.13 8.66 0.23
N SER A 250 -27.19 7.93 0.55
CA SER A 250 -28.24 8.38 1.50
C SER A 250 -28.50 7.26 2.50
N PRO A 251 -27.50 6.92 3.34
CA PRO A 251 -27.67 5.84 4.31
C PRO A 251 -28.72 6.21 5.36
N SER A 252 -29.50 5.23 5.81
CA SER A 252 -30.42 5.38 6.93
C SER A 252 -29.68 5.30 8.28
N GLU A 253 -28.55 4.60 8.33
CA GLU A 253 -27.74 4.39 9.51
C GLU A 253 -26.28 4.13 9.16
N PHE A 254 -25.38 4.32 10.12
CA PHE A 254 -23.98 3.92 10.04
C PHE A 254 -23.75 2.70 10.93
N GLY A 255 -23.03 1.71 10.39
CA GLY A 255 -22.55 0.55 11.11
C GLY A 255 -21.03 0.52 11.24
N ILE A 256 -20.51 -0.44 11.99
CA ILE A 256 -19.07 -0.72 12.04
C ILE A 256 -18.70 -1.42 10.73
N ILE A 257 -17.63 -0.95 10.07
CA ILE A 257 -17.12 -1.56 8.85
C ILE A 257 -15.67 -2.01 9.04
N HIS A 258 -15.24 -3.02 8.28
CA HIS A 258 -13.84 -3.44 8.25
C HIS A 258 -12.93 -2.38 7.60
N GLY A 259 -13.43 -1.64 6.64
CA GLY A 259 -12.73 -0.52 5.97
C GLY A 259 -11.72 -0.93 4.89
N ASP A 260 -11.18 -2.15 4.90
CA ASP A 260 -10.25 -2.69 3.88
C ASP A 260 -10.38 -4.21 3.78
N CYS A 261 -11.61 -4.71 3.57
CA CYS A 261 -11.90 -6.12 3.45
C CYS A 261 -11.47 -6.64 2.08
N THR A 262 -10.20 -7.01 1.97
CA THR A 262 -9.63 -7.65 0.79
C THR A 262 -9.26 -9.10 1.11
N LEU A 263 -9.15 -9.96 0.10
CA LEU A 263 -8.75 -11.35 0.27
C LEU A 263 -7.33 -11.52 0.86
N THR A 264 -6.53 -10.45 0.85
CA THR A 264 -5.22 -10.40 1.50
C THR A 264 -5.29 -10.08 2.99
N ASN A 265 -6.39 -9.50 3.45
CA ASN A 265 -6.64 -9.14 4.84
C ASN A 265 -7.57 -10.11 5.55
N THR A 266 -7.93 -11.19 4.88
CA THR A 266 -8.75 -12.28 5.42
C THR A 266 -7.96 -13.57 5.49
N LEU A 267 -8.15 -14.31 6.57
CA LEU A 267 -7.50 -15.59 6.83
C LEU A 267 -8.58 -16.66 6.98
N ILE A 268 -8.28 -17.86 6.52
CA ILE A 268 -9.01 -19.06 6.88
C ILE A 268 -8.12 -19.85 7.83
N ASP A 269 -8.61 -20.10 9.01
CA ASP A 269 -7.95 -20.96 9.99
C ASP A 269 -8.40 -22.43 9.83
N ASN A 270 -7.86 -23.32 10.69
CA ASN A 270 -8.19 -24.74 10.63
C ASN A 270 -9.65 -25.06 11.02
N ASN A 271 -10.38 -24.10 11.52
CA ASN A 271 -11.79 -24.23 11.90
C ASN A 271 -12.72 -23.72 10.76
N GLY A 272 -12.12 -23.21 9.71
CA GLY A 272 -12.78 -22.75 8.48
C GLY A 272 -13.28 -21.35 8.51
#